data_b7eb282599a3df8b7f45c737369569db
#
_entry.id   b7eb282599a3df8b7f45c737369569db
#
_cell.length_a   1.000
_cell.length_b   1.000
_cell.length_c   1.000
_cell.angle_alpha   90.00
_cell.angle_beta   90.00
_cell.angle_gamma   90.00
#
_symmetry.space_group_name_H-M   'P 1'
#
loop_
_entity.id
_entity.type
_entity.pdbx_description
1 polymer ?
#
loop_
_entity_poly.entity_id
_entity_poly.type
_entity_poly.pdbx_seq_one_letter_code
_entity_poly.pdbx_strand_id
1 'polypeptide(L)'
;AQYQNRTIPYTDDGSFFDDEWNDAEEHFLTPSIVFLELDNANQSSGWNRDAYRLEKELLEYCKGRDLSLNQCYTFKTDKHHLIFMSVQEEQDDWEKPYSYIMYIDIGPITRYIVTLNWAFFGVLLAISSVMCLLGFRFGRDIEKEAEQQQTFFQNASHELKTPLMAIQGYAEGIQAGVMDTGSAAEVILEESDRMTELVEELLDISKIDMGRQQLALSETDIRELLYDSIRAVEPTAAASGITIVPDFPEEPVMVSCDDTRLRRAVTNILSNGVRYARSELRLTCRADRRQVTIRIQDDGDGIAEEDLPHIFDRFYMGKSGKSGIGLALTKEIIHVHKGTIHAYNGDSGAVFEITLLMGR
;
A
#
# COMPACT_ATOMS: atom_id res chain seq x y z
N ALA A 1 -15.22 55.53 -1.67
CA ALA A 1 -16.08 54.83 -0.74
C ALA A 1 -17.24 55.74 -0.37
N GLN A 2 -18.45 55.44 -0.84
CA GLN A 2 -19.66 56.20 -0.60
C GLN A 2 -20.26 55.71 0.75
N TYR A 3 -20.28 56.61 1.72
CA TYR A 3 -21.09 56.42 2.92
C TYR A 3 -22.53 56.81 2.58
N GLN A 4 -23.46 55.88 2.52
CA GLN A 4 -24.87 56.14 2.53
C GLN A 4 -25.33 56.38 3.97
N ASN A 5 -25.74 57.59 4.29
CA ASN A 5 -26.52 57.95 5.47
C ASN A 5 -27.82 57.12 5.48
N ARG A 6 -27.93 56.11 6.32
CA ARG A 6 -29.21 55.52 6.69
C ARG A 6 -29.78 56.28 7.87
N THR A 7 -30.63 57.24 7.60
CA THR A 7 -31.57 57.80 8.55
C THR A 7 -32.54 56.68 8.97
N ILE A 8 -32.57 56.33 10.25
CA ILE A 8 -33.54 55.42 10.85
C ILE A 8 -34.89 56.18 10.86
N PRO A 9 -35.97 55.65 10.27
CA PRO A 9 -37.27 56.27 10.33
C PRO A 9 -37.83 56.16 11.77
N TYR A 10 -38.05 57.27 12.40
CA TYR A 10 -38.79 57.41 13.66
C TYR A 10 -40.28 57.39 13.34
N THR A 11 -41.02 56.38 13.82
CA THR A 11 -42.47 56.36 13.79
C THR A 11 -42.98 56.77 15.17
N ASP A 12 -43.91 57.77 15.13
CA ASP A 12 -44.45 58.54 16.25
C ASP A 12 -45.47 57.81 17.14
N ASP A 13 -45.58 56.46 17.02
CA ASP A 13 -46.61 55.67 17.70
C ASP A 13 -46.10 54.63 18.72
N GLY A 14 -44.83 54.64 19.06
CA GLY A 14 -44.32 53.85 20.17
C GLY A 14 -44.45 52.32 20.07
N SER A 15 -44.78 51.77 18.89
CA SER A 15 -44.84 50.33 18.69
C SER A 15 -43.56 49.80 18.08
N PHE A 16 -42.83 49.05 18.86
CA PHE A 16 -41.66 48.28 18.39
C PHE A 16 -42.14 47.05 17.63
N PHE A 17 -41.66 46.89 16.39
CA PHE A 17 -41.80 45.67 15.64
C PHE A 17 -40.87 44.60 16.23
N ASP A 18 -41.50 43.55 16.78
CA ASP A 18 -40.86 42.43 17.48
C ASP A 18 -40.56 41.23 16.55
N ASP A 19 -40.56 41.38 15.24
CA ASP A 19 -40.61 40.24 14.30
C ASP A 19 -39.46 40.08 13.30
N GLU A 20 -38.35 40.81 13.39
CA GLU A 20 -37.26 40.69 12.38
C GLU A 20 -35.84 40.40 12.92
N TRP A 21 -35.72 39.89 14.13
CA TRP A 21 -34.39 39.60 14.71
C TRP A 21 -34.11 38.12 14.99
N ASN A 22 -34.57 37.25 14.11
CA ASN A 22 -34.22 35.83 14.20
C ASN A 22 -33.04 35.42 13.31
N ASP A 23 -32.37 36.35 12.65
CA ASP A 23 -31.12 36.13 11.88
C ASP A 23 -29.88 36.54 12.67
N ALA A 24 -29.83 36.19 13.96
CA ALA A 24 -28.71 36.54 14.85
C ALA A 24 -27.40 35.77 14.57
N GLU A 25 -27.39 34.84 13.62
CA GLU A 25 -26.18 34.04 13.31
C GLU A 25 -25.25 34.66 12.25
N GLU A 26 -25.73 35.57 11.38
CA GLU A 26 -24.87 36.16 10.32
C GLU A 26 -24.06 37.39 10.77
N HIS A 27 -24.38 38.00 11.91
CA HIS A 27 -23.68 39.21 12.36
C HIS A 27 -22.39 38.98 13.18
N PHE A 28 -22.01 37.72 13.41
CA PHE A 28 -20.82 37.42 14.23
C PHE A 28 -19.46 37.74 13.58
N LEU A 29 -19.44 38.03 12.28
CA LEU A 29 -18.17 38.25 11.55
C LEU A 29 -17.93 39.70 11.10
N THR A 30 -18.90 40.60 11.23
CA THR A 30 -18.73 42.03 10.92
C THR A 30 -18.54 42.82 12.20
N PRO A 31 -17.36 43.37 12.44
CA PRO A 31 -17.15 44.21 13.62
C PRO A 31 -17.98 45.49 13.51
N SER A 32 -18.86 45.69 14.46
CA SER A 32 -19.65 46.94 14.56
C SER A 32 -18.85 48.00 15.30
N ILE A 33 -18.79 49.18 14.74
CA ILE A 33 -18.19 50.32 15.43
C ILE A 33 -19.26 50.95 16.33
N VAL A 34 -18.93 51.04 17.63
CA VAL A 34 -19.81 51.62 18.65
C VAL A 34 -19.21 52.91 19.19
N PHE A 35 -20.06 53.89 19.39
CA PHE A 35 -19.68 55.22 19.89
C PHE A 35 -20.18 55.33 21.34
N LEU A 36 -19.28 55.74 22.25
CA LEU A 36 -19.57 55.99 23.67
C LEU A 36 -19.26 57.42 24.04
N GLU A 37 -20.25 58.15 24.58
CA GLU A 37 -20.08 59.51 25.03
C GLU A 37 -19.36 59.55 26.38
N LEU A 38 -18.26 60.28 26.48
CA LEU A 38 -17.42 60.34 27.69
C LEU A 38 -18.06 61.13 28.83
N ASP A 39 -18.89 62.12 28.55
CA ASP A 39 -19.47 63.02 29.53
C ASP A 39 -20.79 62.52 30.14
N ASN A 40 -21.43 61.51 29.57
CA ASN A 40 -22.70 61.00 30.03
C ASN A 40 -22.62 59.51 30.43
N ALA A 41 -21.83 59.24 31.47
CA ALA A 41 -21.60 57.86 31.96
C ALA A 41 -22.88 57.08 32.38
N ASN A 42 -24.08 57.73 32.31
CA ASN A 42 -25.36 57.13 32.65
C ASN A 42 -26.24 56.74 31.46
N GLN A 43 -25.86 57.12 30.24
CA GLN A 43 -26.55 56.73 29.04
C GLN A 43 -25.67 55.78 28.21
N SER A 44 -25.69 54.54 28.55
CA SER A 44 -25.12 53.53 27.67
C SER A 44 -26.15 53.28 26.55
N SER A 45 -25.68 53.28 25.31
CA SER A 45 -26.46 52.91 24.14
C SER A 45 -26.70 51.38 24.06
N GLY A 46 -26.27 50.65 25.09
CA GLY A 46 -26.27 49.18 25.07
C GLY A 46 -27.65 48.60 25.29
N TRP A 47 -28.23 48.06 24.23
CA TRP A 47 -29.51 47.31 24.23
C TRP A 47 -29.42 45.96 24.92
N ASN A 48 -28.20 45.54 25.34
CA ASN A 48 -27.96 44.24 26.00
C ASN A 48 -27.12 44.44 27.26
N ARG A 49 -27.40 43.65 28.32
CA ARG A 49 -26.69 43.65 29.59
C ARG A 49 -25.17 43.46 29.49
N ASP A 50 -24.76 42.64 28.54
CA ASP A 50 -23.33 42.33 28.32
C ASP A 50 -22.60 43.51 27.64
N ALA A 51 -23.24 44.20 26.69
CA ALA A 51 -22.73 45.44 26.08
C ALA A 51 -22.58 46.54 27.14
N TYR A 52 -23.58 46.73 28.00
CA TYR A 52 -23.54 47.71 29.08
C TYR A 52 -22.37 47.47 30.05
N ARG A 53 -22.12 46.22 30.41
CA ARG A 53 -21.02 45.86 31.29
C ARG A 53 -19.67 46.12 30.64
N LEU A 54 -19.50 45.79 29.38
CA LEU A 54 -18.29 45.98 28.60
C LEU A 54 -17.97 47.47 28.42
N GLU A 55 -19.00 48.30 28.10
CA GLU A 55 -18.90 49.71 27.96
C GLU A 55 -18.48 50.41 29.27
N LYS A 56 -19.05 49.96 30.40
CA LYS A 56 -18.69 50.43 31.70
C LYS A 56 -17.24 50.09 32.10
N GLU A 57 -16.80 48.85 31.80
CA GLU A 57 -15.42 48.41 32.07
C GLU A 57 -14.43 49.25 31.16
N LEU A 58 -14.80 49.50 29.91
CA LEU A 58 -13.98 50.31 29.02
C LEU A 58 -13.91 51.78 29.48
N LEU A 59 -15.01 52.39 29.90
CA LEU A 59 -15.04 53.76 30.43
C LEU A 59 -14.21 53.84 31.74
N GLU A 60 -14.32 52.87 32.60
CA GLU A 60 -13.51 52.82 33.84
C GLU A 60 -12.00 52.67 33.55
N TYR A 61 -11.65 51.90 32.52
CA TYR A 61 -10.28 51.75 32.03
C TYR A 61 -9.73 53.09 31.49
N CYS A 62 -10.58 53.88 30.80
CA CYS A 62 -10.20 55.16 30.23
C CYS A 62 -10.11 56.31 31.29
N LYS A 63 -10.85 56.19 32.41
CA LYS A 63 -10.78 57.18 33.51
C LYS A 63 -9.38 57.33 34.08
N GLY A 64 -8.85 58.54 34.02
CA GLY A 64 -7.53 58.87 34.62
C GLY A 64 -6.33 58.55 33.70
N ARG A 65 -6.58 58.16 32.46
CA ARG A 65 -5.53 57.98 31.45
C ARG A 65 -5.55 59.16 30.48
N ASP A 66 -4.38 59.64 30.14
CA ASP A 66 -4.21 60.66 29.09
C ASP A 66 -4.25 59.95 27.72
N LEU A 67 -5.42 59.96 27.11
CA LEU A 67 -5.65 59.36 25.82
C LEU A 67 -5.43 60.42 24.73
N SER A 68 -4.40 60.25 23.92
CA SER A 68 -4.15 61.10 22.77
C SER A 68 -5.28 60.94 21.74
N LEU A 69 -5.77 62.06 21.19
CA LEU A 69 -6.81 62.03 20.18
C LEU A 69 -6.36 61.28 18.90
N ASN A 70 -7.28 60.55 18.31
CA ASN A 70 -7.07 59.82 17.05
C ASN A 70 -5.98 58.73 17.13
N GLN A 71 -5.62 58.27 18.33
CA GLN A 71 -4.69 57.16 18.52
C GLN A 71 -5.45 55.91 18.95
N CYS A 72 -5.08 54.75 18.32
CA CYS A 72 -5.69 53.47 18.64
C CYS A 72 -5.06 52.85 19.88
N TYR A 73 -5.92 52.36 20.77
CA TYR A 73 -5.57 51.64 21.99
C TYR A 73 -6.21 50.27 21.98
N THR A 74 -5.68 49.33 22.77
CA THR A 74 -6.24 47.99 22.95
C THR A 74 -6.66 47.77 24.39
N PHE A 75 -7.84 47.18 24.54
CA PHE A 75 -8.37 46.74 25.84
C PHE A 75 -8.80 45.32 25.75
N LYS A 76 -8.27 44.47 26.60
CA LYS A 76 -8.50 43.03 26.59
C LYS A 76 -9.09 42.56 27.92
N THR A 77 -10.21 41.83 27.80
CA THR A 77 -10.84 41.09 28.91
C THR A 77 -10.83 39.61 28.60
N ASP A 78 -11.31 38.75 29.50
CA ASP A 78 -11.41 37.29 29.26
C ASP A 78 -12.26 36.94 28.04
N LYS A 79 -13.27 37.76 27.73
CA LYS A 79 -14.25 37.46 26.65
C LYS A 79 -14.11 38.37 25.43
N HIS A 80 -13.59 39.59 25.60
CA HIS A 80 -13.58 40.64 24.58
C HIS A 80 -12.17 41.17 24.32
N HIS A 81 -11.91 41.53 23.08
CA HIS A 81 -10.68 42.17 22.68
C HIS A 81 -11.05 43.40 21.86
N LEU A 82 -11.00 44.57 22.51
CA LEU A 82 -11.41 45.81 21.96
C LEU A 82 -10.21 46.59 21.39
N ILE A 83 -10.42 47.17 20.22
CA ILE A 83 -9.59 48.25 19.73
C ILE A 83 -10.44 49.54 19.85
N PHE A 84 -9.95 50.54 20.50
CA PHE A 84 -10.67 51.78 20.70
C PHE A 84 -9.79 53.01 20.44
N MET A 85 -10.44 54.13 20.14
CA MET A 85 -9.80 55.45 19.99
C MET A 85 -10.68 56.54 20.61
N SER A 86 -10.05 57.57 21.14
CA SER A 86 -10.73 58.79 21.57
C SER A 86 -10.84 59.75 20.37
N VAL A 87 -12.04 60.22 20.11
CA VAL A 87 -12.35 61.15 19.04
C VAL A 87 -13.04 62.36 19.65
N GLN A 88 -12.66 63.54 19.20
CA GLN A 88 -13.27 64.79 19.62
C GLN A 88 -13.88 65.45 18.36
N GLU A 89 -15.14 65.81 18.47
CA GLU A 89 -15.85 66.53 17.40
C GLU A 89 -15.85 68.02 17.72
N GLU A 90 -15.31 68.79 16.81
CA GLU A 90 -15.38 70.27 16.89
C GLU A 90 -16.76 70.73 16.43
N GLN A 91 -17.53 71.31 17.36
CA GLN A 91 -18.82 71.90 17.06
C GLN A 91 -18.71 73.43 17.00
N ASP A 92 -19.60 74.06 16.22
CA ASP A 92 -19.64 75.50 16.03
C ASP A 92 -19.71 76.29 17.35
N ASP A 93 -19.12 77.42 17.35
CA ASP A 93 -18.70 78.49 18.34
C ASP A 93 -19.40 78.63 19.71
N TRP A 94 -20.42 77.82 20.05
CA TRP A 94 -21.23 78.05 21.29
C TRP A 94 -21.44 76.81 22.19
N GLU A 95 -21.02 75.59 21.83
CA GLU A 95 -21.15 74.40 22.66
C GLU A 95 -19.78 73.77 22.97
N LYS A 96 -19.67 73.13 24.13
CA LYS A 96 -18.45 72.40 24.51
C LYS A 96 -18.19 71.26 23.54
N PRO A 97 -16.93 71.01 23.16
CA PRO A 97 -16.59 69.92 22.27
C PRO A 97 -16.96 68.60 22.92
N TYR A 98 -17.69 67.74 22.20
CA TYR A 98 -18.05 66.39 22.63
C TYR A 98 -16.88 65.44 22.39
N SER A 99 -16.52 64.69 23.46
CA SER A 99 -15.50 63.64 23.36
C SER A 99 -16.20 62.28 23.46
N TYR A 100 -15.94 61.44 22.52
CA TYR A 100 -16.49 60.09 22.50
C TYR A 100 -15.39 59.04 22.24
N ILE A 101 -15.65 57.82 22.70
CA ILE A 101 -14.79 56.66 22.44
C ILE A 101 -15.44 55.87 21.33
N MET A 102 -14.73 55.67 20.25
CA MET A 102 -15.09 54.71 19.20
C MET A 102 -14.38 53.41 19.48
N TYR A 103 -15.10 52.30 19.58
CA TYR A 103 -14.49 50.99 19.79
C TYR A 103 -15.07 49.91 18.88
N ILE A 104 -14.27 48.87 18.69
CA ILE A 104 -14.61 47.69 17.90
C ILE A 104 -14.16 46.43 18.67
N ASP A 105 -15.05 45.45 18.77
CA ASP A 105 -14.68 44.17 19.38
C ASP A 105 -14.18 43.18 18.33
N ILE A 106 -12.89 42.86 18.40
CA ILE A 106 -12.24 41.88 17.51
C ILE A 106 -12.10 40.51 18.18
N GLY A 107 -12.65 40.33 19.38
CA GLY A 107 -12.60 39.07 20.15
C GLY A 107 -13.18 37.88 19.41
N PRO A 108 -14.38 37.98 18.80
CA PRO A 108 -14.97 36.89 18.00
C PRO A 108 -14.09 36.50 16.82
N ILE A 109 -13.57 37.45 16.08
CA ILE A 109 -12.71 37.23 14.90
C ILE A 109 -11.40 36.54 15.31
N THR A 110 -10.75 37.01 16.38
CA THR A 110 -9.51 36.41 16.87
C THR A 110 -9.72 34.97 17.34
N ARG A 111 -10.81 34.68 18.03
CA ARG A 111 -11.17 33.31 18.44
C ARG A 111 -11.41 32.41 17.24
N TYR A 112 -12.13 32.90 16.26
CA TYR A 112 -12.38 32.14 15.01
C TYR A 112 -11.08 31.80 14.27
N ILE A 113 -10.18 32.79 14.12
CA ILE A 113 -8.87 32.59 13.48
C ILE A 113 -8.04 31.56 14.25
N VAL A 114 -8.01 31.63 15.57
CA VAL A 114 -7.27 30.67 16.42
C VAL A 114 -7.86 29.26 16.25
N THR A 115 -9.18 29.12 16.27
CA THR A 115 -9.85 27.82 16.08
C THR A 115 -9.57 27.26 14.70
N LEU A 116 -9.63 28.08 13.66
CA LEU A 116 -9.34 27.67 12.29
C LEU A 116 -7.88 27.20 12.16
N ASN A 117 -6.93 27.93 12.76
CA ASN A 117 -5.53 27.55 12.75
C ASN A 117 -5.28 26.21 13.46
N TRP A 118 -5.93 25.97 14.61
CA TRP A 118 -5.83 24.68 15.28
C TRP A 118 -6.44 23.52 14.46
N ALA A 119 -7.59 23.76 13.82
CA ALA A 119 -8.20 22.80 12.92
C ALA A 119 -7.28 22.47 11.73
N PHE A 120 -6.71 23.52 11.11
CA PHE A 120 -5.77 23.35 10.01
C PHE A 120 -4.51 22.59 10.43
N PHE A 121 -3.96 22.92 11.61
CA PHE A 121 -2.82 22.20 12.19
C PHE A 121 -3.14 20.72 12.45
N GLY A 122 -4.34 20.43 12.97
CA GLY A 122 -4.82 19.06 13.18
C GLY A 122 -4.90 18.25 11.87
N VAL A 123 -5.42 18.86 10.81
CA VAL A 123 -5.48 18.23 9.48
C VAL A 123 -4.08 17.95 8.93
N LEU A 124 -3.16 18.92 9.01
CA LEU A 124 -1.78 18.74 8.56
C LEU A 124 -1.07 17.60 9.32
N LEU A 125 -1.29 17.54 10.64
CA LEU A 125 -0.72 16.50 11.48
C LEU A 125 -1.27 15.11 11.13
N ALA A 126 -2.57 15.02 10.85
CA ALA A 126 -3.21 13.78 10.40
C ALA A 126 -2.64 13.31 9.05
N ILE A 127 -2.55 14.20 8.06
CA ILE A 127 -1.96 13.89 6.74
C ILE A 127 -0.50 13.46 6.89
N SER A 128 0.29 14.17 7.68
CA SER A 128 1.71 13.85 7.93
C SER A 128 1.86 12.46 8.57
N SER A 129 0.99 12.12 9.53
CA SER A 129 0.99 10.81 10.18
C SER A 129 0.69 9.68 9.20
N VAL A 130 -0.32 9.85 8.34
CA VAL A 130 -0.67 8.87 7.29
C VAL A 130 0.49 8.70 6.31
N MET A 131 1.09 9.79 5.83
CA MET A 131 2.23 9.74 4.92
C MET A 131 3.46 9.06 5.55
N CYS A 132 3.71 9.31 6.83
CA CYS A 132 4.78 8.65 7.58
C CYS A 132 4.55 7.14 7.69
N LEU A 133 3.33 6.71 8.03
CA LEU A 133 2.96 5.29 8.11
C LEU A 133 3.09 4.58 6.76
N LEU A 134 2.62 5.22 5.68
CA LEU A 134 2.77 4.69 4.32
C LEU A 134 4.25 4.61 3.92
N GLY A 135 5.03 5.67 4.16
CA GLY A 135 6.46 5.69 3.87
C GLY A 135 7.23 4.59 4.61
N PHE A 136 6.89 4.36 5.88
CA PHE A 136 7.51 3.29 6.68
C PHE A 136 7.12 1.89 6.16
N ARG A 137 5.88 1.74 5.69
CA ARG A 137 5.41 0.48 5.11
C ARG A 137 6.10 0.18 3.77
N PHE A 138 6.13 1.16 2.86
CA PHE A 138 6.83 1.03 1.58
C PHE A 138 8.33 0.81 1.76
N GLY A 139 8.96 1.51 2.71
CA GLY A 139 10.38 1.31 3.01
C GLY A 139 10.71 -0.13 3.39
N ARG A 140 9.89 -0.74 4.25
CA ARG A 140 10.08 -2.14 4.64
C ARG A 140 9.83 -3.14 3.51
N ASP A 141 8.89 -2.86 2.63
CA ASP A 141 8.61 -3.73 1.49
C ASP A 141 9.78 -3.69 0.50
N ILE A 142 10.33 -2.49 0.21
CA ILE A 142 11.52 -2.33 -0.64
C ILE A 142 12.76 -3.01 -0.02
N GLU A 143 12.96 -2.87 1.29
CA GLU A 143 14.09 -3.51 2.00
C GLU A 143 14.00 -5.04 1.90
N LYS A 144 12.83 -5.62 2.14
CA LYS A 144 12.60 -7.06 1.98
C LYS A 144 12.87 -7.55 0.55
N GLU A 145 12.42 -6.79 -0.45
CA GLU A 145 12.64 -7.13 -1.85
C GLU A 145 14.15 -7.09 -2.21
N ALA A 146 14.87 -6.07 -1.71
CA ALA A 146 16.32 -5.96 -1.87
C ALA A 146 17.07 -7.10 -1.16
N GLU A 147 16.68 -7.48 0.06
CA GLU A 147 17.26 -8.63 0.78
C GLU A 147 16.99 -9.95 0.05
N GLN A 148 15.79 -10.15 -0.45
CA GLN A 148 15.44 -11.33 -1.25
C GLN A 148 16.28 -11.39 -2.53
N GLN A 149 16.46 -10.27 -3.22
CA GLN A 149 17.27 -10.19 -4.42
C GLN A 149 18.75 -10.48 -4.11
N GLN A 150 19.29 -9.94 -3.02
CA GLN A 150 20.67 -10.22 -2.60
C GLN A 150 20.87 -11.70 -2.28
N THR A 151 19.95 -12.29 -1.51
CA THR A 151 19.97 -13.71 -1.16
C THR A 151 19.88 -14.59 -2.41
N PHE A 152 19.04 -14.19 -3.38
CA PHE A 152 18.93 -14.84 -4.68
C PHE A 152 20.28 -14.90 -5.42
N PHE A 153 20.99 -13.77 -5.55
CA PHE A 153 22.29 -13.74 -6.21
C PHE A 153 23.37 -14.52 -5.46
N GLN A 154 23.37 -14.49 -4.13
CA GLN A 154 24.30 -15.27 -3.32
C GLN A 154 24.08 -16.77 -3.55
N ASN A 155 22.85 -17.23 -3.46
CA ASN A 155 22.51 -18.65 -3.64
C ASN A 155 22.79 -19.12 -5.07
N ALA A 156 22.43 -18.30 -6.10
CA ALA A 156 22.76 -18.60 -7.49
C ALA A 156 24.28 -18.77 -7.69
N SER A 157 25.08 -17.89 -7.07
CA SER A 157 26.53 -17.97 -7.15
C SER A 157 27.08 -19.23 -6.51
N HIS A 158 26.50 -19.66 -5.38
CA HIS A 158 26.90 -20.91 -4.71
C HIS A 158 26.51 -22.14 -5.52
N GLU A 159 25.30 -22.19 -6.08
CA GLU A 159 24.83 -23.30 -6.90
C GLU A 159 25.59 -23.43 -8.23
N LEU A 160 26.05 -22.34 -8.81
CA LEU A 160 26.91 -22.36 -10.00
C LEU A 160 28.35 -22.74 -9.68
N LYS A 161 28.87 -22.41 -8.50
CA LYS A 161 30.23 -22.67 -8.11
C LYS A 161 30.51 -24.16 -7.91
N THR A 162 29.57 -24.91 -7.36
CA THR A 162 29.72 -26.35 -7.05
C THR A 162 30.00 -27.18 -8.31
N PRO A 163 29.15 -27.17 -9.37
CA PRO A 163 29.40 -27.90 -10.60
C PRO A 163 30.68 -27.40 -11.32
N LEU A 164 30.95 -26.09 -11.30
CA LEU A 164 32.16 -25.53 -11.89
C LEU A 164 33.43 -26.09 -11.25
N MET A 165 33.47 -26.22 -9.90
CA MET A 165 34.59 -26.81 -9.20
C MET A 165 34.73 -28.33 -9.47
N ALA A 166 33.60 -29.03 -9.67
CA ALA A 166 33.66 -30.43 -10.09
C ALA A 166 34.26 -30.57 -11.48
N ILE A 167 33.77 -29.79 -12.47
CA ILE A 167 34.31 -29.77 -13.84
C ILE A 167 35.84 -29.50 -13.82
N GLN A 168 36.25 -28.46 -13.04
CA GLN A 168 37.67 -28.12 -12.91
C GLN A 168 38.46 -29.26 -12.28
N GLY A 169 38.00 -29.87 -11.20
CA GLY A 169 38.71 -30.97 -10.53
C GLY A 169 38.88 -32.21 -11.41
N TYR A 170 37.80 -32.58 -12.17
CA TYR A 170 37.90 -33.70 -13.10
C TYR A 170 38.84 -33.40 -14.28
N ALA A 171 38.81 -32.16 -14.84
CA ALA A 171 39.73 -31.73 -15.88
C ALA A 171 41.21 -31.74 -15.40
N GLU A 172 41.49 -31.25 -14.19
CA GLU A 172 42.81 -31.31 -13.56
C GLU A 172 43.28 -32.75 -13.31
N GLY A 173 42.32 -33.64 -12.90
CA GLY A 173 42.60 -35.07 -12.71
C GLY A 173 42.97 -35.78 -14.04
N ILE A 174 42.30 -35.46 -15.14
CA ILE A 174 42.69 -35.94 -16.48
C ILE A 174 44.09 -35.43 -16.84
N GLN A 175 44.36 -34.14 -16.65
CA GLN A 175 45.62 -33.52 -16.99
C GLN A 175 46.78 -34.12 -16.16
N ALA A 176 46.57 -34.45 -14.91
CA ALA A 176 47.55 -35.10 -14.04
C ALA A 176 47.72 -36.60 -14.31
N GLY A 177 46.88 -37.19 -15.17
CA GLY A 177 46.93 -38.60 -15.48
C GLY A 177 46.48 -39.55 -14.34
N VAL A 178 45.73 -38.99 -13.36
CA VAL A 178 45.24 -39.71 -12.16
C VAL A 178 43.81 -40.21 -12.28
N MET A 179 43.10 -39.78 -13.34
CA MET A 179 41.70 -40.16 -13.64
C MET A 179 41.58 -40.77 -15.03
N ASP A 180 40.64 -41.72 -15.21
CA ASP A 180 40.24 -42.22 -16.50
C ASP A 180 39.56 -41.13 -17.32
N THR A 181 40.01 -40.89 -18.53
CA THR A 181 39.55 -39.82 -19.40
C THR A 181 38.08 -39.98 -19.77
N GLY A 182 37.59 -41.22 -19.97
CA GLY A 182 36.23 -41.50 -20.36
C GLY A 182 35.25 -41.18 -19.23
N SER A 183 35.45 -41.73 -18.06
CA SER A 183 34.63 -41.50 -16.87
C SER A 183 34.62 -40.02 -16.42
N ALA A 184 35.80 -39.40 -16.47
CA ALA A 184 35.89 -37.98 -16.09
C ALA A 184 35.19 -37.07 -17.11
N ALA A 185 35.25 -37.38 -18.40
CA ALA A 185 34.52 -36.63 -19.45
C ALA A 185 33.02 -36.73 -19.31
N GLU A 186 32.48 -37.92 -18.94
CA GLU A 186 31.07 -38.10 -18.65
C GLU A 186 30.61 -37.19 -17.52
N VAL A 187 31.33 -37.13 -16.39
CA VAL A 187 30.99 -36.26 -15.26
C VAL A 187 31.05 -34.79 -15.66
N ILE A 188 32.08 -34.38 -16.44
CA ILE A 188 32.19 -33.01 -16.94
C ILE A 188 31.01 -32.62 -17.80
N LEU A 189 30.51 -33.52 -18.67
CA LEU A 189 29.36 -33.29 -19.51
C LEU A 189 28.09 -33.18 -18.65
N GLU A 190 27.89 -34.08 -17.69
CA GLU A 190 26.73 -34.06 -16.78
C GLU A 190 26.67 -32.75 -15.96
N GLU A 191 27.78 -32.31 -15.42
CA GLU A 191 27.83 -31.06 -14.64
C GLU A 191 27.68 -29.81 -15.54
N SER A 192 28.11 -29.86 -16.79
CA SER A 192 27.89 -28.81 -17.79
C SER A 192 26.43 -28.68 -18.19
N ASP A 193 25.76 -29.79 -18.41
CA ASP A 193 24.32 -29.83 -18.70
C ASP A 193 23.51 -29.29 -17.50
N ARG A 194 23.87 -29.72 -16.30
CA ARG A 194 23.27 -29.19 -15.05
C ARG A 194 23.45 -27.70 -14.91
N MET A 195 24.64 -27.14 -15.23
CA MET A 195 24.85 -25.69 -15.22
C MET A 195 23.98 -24.97 -16.24
N THR A 196 23.82 -25.55 -17.41
CA THR A 196 22.98 -24.97 -18.47
C THR A 196 21.52 -24.89 -18.01
N GLU A 197 20.96 -25.97 -17.43
CA GLU A 197 19.62 -26.00 -16.86
C GLU A 197 19.46 -24.90 -15.78
N LEU A 198 20.41 -24.80 -14.88
CA LEU A 198 20.39 -23.80 -13.80
C LEU A 198 20.39 -22.36 -14.34
N VAL A 199 21.22 -22.06 -15.36
CA VAL A 199 21.27 -20.74 -15.98
C VAL A 199 19.94 -20.43 -16.68
N GLU A 200 19.34 -21.38 -17.37
CA GLU A 200 18.02 -21.20 -18.01
C GLU A 200 16.91 -20.94 -16.98
N GLU A 201 16.90 -21.66 -15.84
CA GLU A 201 15.98 -21.43 -14.75
C GLU A 201 16.12 -20.02 -14.16
N LEU A 202 17.37 -19.55 -13.93
CA LEU A 202 17.66 -18.20 -13.45
C LEU A 202 17.20 -17.11 -14.43
N LEU A 203 17.44 -17.32 -15.73
CA LEU A 203 17.01 -16.39 -16.77
C LEU A 203 15.48 -16.30 -16.84
N ASP A 204 14.78 -17.41 -16.70
CA ASP A 204 13.33 -17.43 -16.74
C ASP A 204 12.70 -16.73 -15.54
N ILE A 205 13.22 -16.95 -14.34
CA ILE A 205 12.78 -16.19 -13.16
C ILE A 205 13.03 -14.70 -13.36
N SER A 206 14.22 -14.31 -13.82
CA SER A 206 14.56 -12.91 -14.06
C SER A 206 13.63 -12.24 -15.07
N LYS A 207 13.22 -12.95 -16.13
CA LYS A 207 12.30 -12.45 -17.14
C LYS A 207 10.88 -12.27 -16.59
N ILE A 208 10.43 -13.16 -15.73
CA ILE A 208 9.11 -13.10 -15.07
C ILE A 208 9.07 -11.90 -14.10
N ASP A 209 10.09 -11.72 -13.27
CA ASP A 209 10.20 -10.63 -12.27
C ASP A 209 10.13 -9.24 -12.95
N MET A 210 10.70 -9.09 -14.14
CA MET A 210 10.65 -7.82 -14.87
C MET A 210 9.27 -7.48 -15.44
N GLY A 211 8.25 -8.36 -15.32
CA GLY A 211 6.93 -8.14 -15.91
C GLY A 211 6.93 -7.96 -17.43
N ARG A 212 8.07 -8.24 -18.10
CA ARG A 212 8.30 -7.96 -19.52
C ARG A 212 7.84 -9.08 -20.44
N GLN A 213 7.40 -10.21 -19.89
CA GLN A 213 7.01 -11.33 -20.75
C GLN A 213 5.51 -11.34 -20.97
N GLN A 214 5.11 -11.04 -22.21
CA GLN A 214 3.80 -11.40 -22.70
C GLN A 214 3.74 -12.93 -22.83
N LEU A 215 2.71 -13.54 -22.20
CA LEU A 215 2.43 -14.96 -22.39
C LEU A 215 2.03 -15.19 -23.85
N ALA A 216 2.59 -16.21 -24.48
CA ALA A 216 2.14 -16.67 -25.81
C ALA A 216 0.91 -17.58 -25.61
N LEU A 217 -0.23 -16.95 -25.26
CA LEU A 217 -1.46 -17.69 -24.98
C LEU A 217 -2.01 -18.33 -26.23
N SER A 218 -2.29 -19.62 -26.14
CA SER A 218 -2.98 -20.43 -27.18
C SER A 218 -4.03 -21.32 -26.52
N GLU A 219 -5.09 -21.65 -27.26
CA GLU A 219 -6.06 -22.66 -26.84
C GLU A 219 -5.39 -24.03 -26.86
N THR A 220 -5.15 -24.61 -25.70
CA THR A 220 -4.40 -25.86 -25.54
C THR A 220 -5.28 -26.91 -24.86
N ASP A 221 -5.29 -28.13 -25.35
CA ASP A 221 -5.86 -29.26 -24.64
C ASP A 221 -4.90 -29.71 -23.54
N ILE A 222 -5.30 -29.45 -22.31
CA ILE A 222 -4.47 -29.76 -21.13
C ILE A 222 -4.13 -31.26 -21.05
N ARG A 223 -5.00 -32.14 -21.52
CA ARG A 223 -4.70 -33.58 -21.50
C ARG A 223 -3.52 -33.92 -22.42
N GLU A 224 -3.44 -33.33 -23.60
CA GLU A 224 -2.31 -33.53 -24.51
C GLU A 224 -1.02 -33.00 -23.90
N LEU A 225 -1.07 -31.79 -23.30
CA LEU A 225 0.06 -31.22 -22.56
C LEU A 225 0.54 -32.14 -21.42
N LEU A 226 -0.38 -32.73 -20.68
CA LEU A 226 -0.05 -33.65 -19.59
C LEU A 226 0.55 -34.95 -20.12
N TYR A 227 0.02 -35.53 -21.21
CA TYR A 227 0.62 -36.70 -21.86
C TYR A 227 2.03 -36.44 -22.40
N ASP A 228 2.26 -35.28 -23.00
CA ASP A 228 3.60 -34.87 -23.43
C ASP A 228 4.57 -34.70 -22.25
N SER A 229 4.08 -34.15 -21.14
CA SER A 229 4.89 -34.00 -19.91
C SER A 229 5.23 -35.38 -19.30
N ILE A 230 4.30 -36.36 -19.34
CA ILE A 230 4.58 -37.72 -18.92
C ILE A 230 5.65 -38.35 -19.81
N ARG A 231 5.53 -38.23 -21.15
CA ARG A 231 6.54 -38.79 -22.08
C ARG A 231 7.93 -38.23 -21.85
N ALA A 232 8.04 -36.98 -21.46
CA ALA A 232 9.33 -36.36 -21.16
C ALA A 232 10.04 -36.97 -19.92
N VAL A 233 9.29 -37.41 -18.92
CA VAL A 233 9.85 -38.00 -17.69
C VAL A 233 9.82 -39.54 -17.65
N GLU A 234 9.10 -40.19 -18.58
CA GLU A 234 8.91 -41.65 -18.65
C GLU A 234 10.23 -42.45 -18.66
N PRO A 235 11.29 -42.04 -19.43
CA PRO A 235 12.55 -42.76 -19.40
C PRO A 235 13.20 -42.76 -18.01
N THR A 236 13.15 -41.64 -17.29
CA THR A 236 13.70 -41.50 -15.95
C THR A 236 12.86 -42.28 -14.94
N ALA A 237 11.54 -42.26 -15.06
CA ALA A 237 10.60 -43.02 -14.22
C ALA A 237 10.83 -44.49 -14.39
N ALA A 238 10.96 -45.02 -15.64
CA ALA A 238 11.23 -46.41 -15.94
C ALA A 238 12.58 -46.86 -15.37
N ALA A 239 13.62 -46.03 -15.50
CA ALA A 239 14.96 -46.33 -14.94
C ALA A 239 14.93 -46.42 -13.40
N SER A 240 14.03 -45.67 -12.74
CA SER A 240 13.83 -45.64 -11.30
C SER A 240 12.80 -46.68 -10.81
N GLY A 241 12.16 -47.42 -11.72
CA GLY A 241 11.12 -48.39 -11.38
C GLY A 241 9.78 -47.75 -10.95
N ILE A 242 9.53 -46.49 -11.31
CA ILE A 242 8.32 -45.75 -10.98
C ILE A 242 7.28 -45.90 -12.09
N THR A 243 6.04 -46.22 -11.74
CA THR A 243 4.91 -46.29 -12.65
C THR A 243 4.12 -45.03 -12.61
N ILE A 244 3.92 -44.34 -13.78
CA ILE A 244 3.07 -43.15 -13.87
C ILE A 244 1.66 -43.58 -14.26
N VAL A 245 0.66 -43.21 -13.46
CA VAL A 245 -0.74 -43.55 -13.65
C VAL A 245 -1.55 -42.30 -14.00
N PRO A 246 -1.87 -42.06 -15.30
CA PRO A 246 -2.73 -40.98 -15.70
C PRO A 246 -4.20 -41.31 -15.48
N ASP A 247 -4.97 -40.33 -14.98
CA ASP A 247 -6.44 -40.38 -14.83
C ASP A 247 -7.04 -39.06 -15.34
N PHE A 248 -7.37 -39.05 -16.63
CA PHE A 248 -7.84 -37.87 -17.34
C PHE A 248 -9.28 -38.07 -17.86
N PRO A 249 -10.07 -37.01 -18.07
CA PRO A 249 -11.38 -37.11 -18.70
C PRO A 249 -11.23 -37.53 -20.18
N GLU A 250 -12.28 -38.13 -20.75
CA GLU A 250 -12.28 -38.52 -22.14
C GLU A 250 -12.41 -37.33 -23.07
N GLU A 251 -13.14 -36.27 -22.67
CA GLU A 251 -13.37 -35.09 -23.44
C GLU A 251 -12.18 -34.11 -23.35
N PRO A 252 -11.89 -33.33 -24.45
CA PRO A 252 -10.87 -32.29 -24.43
C PRO A 252 -11.09 -31.25 -23.35
N VAL A 253 -10.01 -30.84 -22.70
CA VAL A 253 -10.02 -29.80 -21.67
C VAL A 253 -9.24 -28.60 -22.18
N MET A 254 -9.96 -27.66 -22.82
CA MET A 254 -9.35 -26.50 -23.49
C MET A 254 -9.09 -25.39 -22.46
N VAL A 255 -7.86 -24.90 -22.42
CA VAL A 255 -7.43 -23.76 -21.58
C VAL A 255 -6.56 -22.83 -22.39
N SER A 256 -6.80 -21.51 -22.25
CA SER A 256 -5.94 -20.49 -22.85
C SER A 256 -4.69 -20.33 -22.02
N CYS A 257 -3.57 -20.88 -22.48
CA CYS A 257 -2.31 -20.89 -21.74
C CYS A 257 -1.09 -20.78 -22.67
N ASP A 258 0.06 -20.47 -22.11
CA ASP A 258 1.37 -20.64 -22.74
C ASP A 258 1.80 -22.09 -22.52
N ASP A 259 1.60 -22.93 -23.56
CA ASP A 259 1.79 -24.37 -23.48
C ASP A 259 3.22 -24.76 -23.11
N THR A 260 4.20 -24.06 -23.66
CA THR A 260 5.62 -24.33 -23.40
C THR A 260 5.97 -24.12 -21.92
N ARG A 261 5.50 -23.02 -21.32
CA ARG A 261 5.76 -22.73 -19.93
C ARG A 261 4.97 -23.65 -18.99
N LEU A 262 3.69 -23.85 -19.29
CA LEU A 262 2.87 -24.73 -18.47
C LEU A 262 3.39 -26.17 -18.49
N ARG A 263 3.82 -26.68 -19.66
CA ARG A 263 4.49 -27.97 -19.81
C ARG A 263 5.72 -28.05 -18.92
N ARG A 264 6.57 -27.01 -18.93
CA ARG A 264 7.76 -26.94 -18.06
C ARG A 264 7.39 -27.04 -16.59
N ALA A 265 6.37 -26.29 -16.15
CA ALA A 265 5.89 -26.33 -14.76
C ALA A 265 5.43 -27.75 -14.37
N VAL A 266 4.63 -28.40 -15.23
CA VAL A 266 4.15 -29.78 -14.99
C VAL A 266 5.31 -30.78 -14.98
N THR A 267 6.20 -30.72 -15.98
CA THR A 267 7.37 -31.61 -16.07
C THR A 267 8.27 -31.48 -14.85
N ASN A 268 8.44 -30.29 -14.30
CA ASN A 268 9.22 -30.06 -13.10
C ASN A 268 8.61 -30.74 -11.87
N ILE A 269 7.28 -30.66 -11.70
CA ILE A 269 6.59 -31.36 -10.59
C ILE A 269 6.67 -32.89 -10.81
N LEU A 270 6.47 -33.37 -12.05
CA LEU A 270 6.58 -34.78 -12.38
C LEU A 270 7.99 -35.32 -12.09
N SER A 271 9.04 -34.61 -12.45
CA SER A 271 10.44 -34.98 -12.17
C SER A 271 10.70 -35.06 -10.66
N ASN A 272 10.14 -34.12 -9.88
CA ASN A 272 10.19 -34.23 -8.44
C ASN A 272 9.42 -35.46 -7.91
N GLY A 273 8.22 -35.69 -8.44
CA GLY A 273 7.42 -36.87 -8.09
C GLY A 273 8.17 -38.19 -8.36
N VAL A 274 8.77 -38.33 -9.54
CA VAL A 274 9.60 -39.54 -9.88
C VAL A 274 10.77 -39.69 -8.91
N ARG A 275 11.37 -38.61 -8.46
CA ARG A 275 12.52 -38.67 -7.53
C ARG A 275 12.16 -39.09 -6.13
N TYR A 276 10.95 -38.76 -5.63
CA TYR A 276 10.53 -39.00 -4.27
C TYR A 276 9.52 -40.15 -4.12
N ALA A 277 8.88 -40.59 -5.22
CA ALA A 277 8.01 -41.73 -5.23
C ALA A 277 8.75 -43.02 -4.86
N ARG A 278 8.04 -43.98 -4.28
CA ARG A 278 8.51 -45.34 -4.02
C ARG A 278 8.24 -46.27 -5.20
N SER A 279 7.04 -46.17 -5.78
CA SER A 279 6.61 -47.07 -6.86
C SER A 279 5.61 -46.45 -7.83
N GLU A 280 4.79 -45.50 -7.38
CA GLU A 280 3.69 -44.93 -8.18
C GLU A 280 3.65 -43.42 -8.13
N LEU A 281 3.44 -42.80 -9.28
CA LEU A 281 3.13 -41.39 -9.41
C LEU A 281 1.79 -41.23 -10.13
N ARG A 282 0.79 -40.73 -9.45
CA ARG A 282 -0.56 -40.52 -9.98
C ARG A 282 -0.77 -39.11 -10.47
N LEU A 283 -1.20 -38.99 -11.73
CA LEU A 283 -1.51 -37.71 -12.36
C LEU A 283 -2.99 -37.64 -12.73
N THR A 284 -3.77 -36.81 -12.04
CA THR A 284 -5.20 -36.65 -12.30
C THR A 284 -5.50 -35.26 -12.89
N CYS A 285 -6.43 -35.22 -13.85
CA CYS A 285 -6.98 -33.99 -14.38
C CYS A 285 -8.50 -34.01 -14.20
N ARG A 286 -9.05 -32.95 -13.65
CA ARG A 286 -10.50 -32.76 -13.50
C ARG A 286 -10.86 -31.35 -13.94
N ALA A 287 -11.92 -31.25 -14.73
CA ALA A 287 -12.41 -29.96 -15.21
C ALA A 287 -13.85 -29.75 -14.73
N ASP A 288 -14.14 -28.55 -14.29
CA ASP A 288 -15.49 -28.05 -14.09
C ASP A 288 -15.78 -26.91 -15.07
N ARG A 289 -16.93 -26.21 -14.92
CA ARG A 289 -17.33 -25.12 -15.84
C ARG A 289 -16.43 -23.89 -15.82
N ARG A 290 -15.55 -23.73 -14.85
CA ARG A 290 -14.76 -22.51 -14.59
C ARG A 290 -13.28 -22.74 -14.46
N GLN A 291 -12.90 -23.93 -14.08
CA GLN A 291 -11.50 -24.25 -13.74
C GLN A 291 -11.14 -25.68 -14.07
N VAL A 292 -9.85 -25.88 -14.34
CA VAL A 292 -9.24 -27.21 -14.42
C VAL A 292 -8.32 -27.39 -13.22
N THR A 293 -8.40 -28.55 -12.59
CA THR A 293 -7.53 -28.95 -11.48
C THR A 293 -6.67 -30.11 -11.94
N ILE A 294 -5.35 -29.94 -11.84
CA ILE A 294 -4.33 -30.94 -12.13
C ILE A 294 -3.72 -31.32 -10.77
N ARG A 295 -3.75 -32.61 -10.44
CA ARG A 295 -3.18 -33.14 -9.20
C ARG A 295 -2.12 -34.17 -9.53
N ILE A 296 -0.94 -34.02 -8.94
CA ILE A 296 0.20 -34.90 -9.06
C ILE A 296 0.49 -35.41 -7.66
N GLN A 297 0.41 -36.73 -7.43
CA GLN A 297 0.57 -37.38 -6.15
C GLN A 297 1.58 -38.51 -6.25
N ASP A 298 2.58 -38.51 -5.38
CA ASP A 298 3.51 -39.63 -5.20
C ASP A 298 3.08 -40.52 -4.05
N ASP A 299 3.72 -41.71 -3.94
CA ASP A 299 3.58 -42.65 -2.84
C ASP A 299 4.82 -42.67 -1.91
N GLY A 300 5.55 -41.55 -1.87
CA GLY A 300 6.76 -41.37 -1.08
C GLY A 300 6.53 -41.10 0.40
N ASP A 301 7.55 -40.54 1.06
CA ASP A 301 7.49 -40.20 2.49
C ASP A 301 6.72 -38.91 2.78
N GLY A 302 6.29 -38.18 1.73
CA GLY A 302 5.67 -36.88 1.86
C GLY A 302 6.70 -35.78 2.13
N ILE A 303 6.19 -34.59 2.48
CA ILE A 303 6.97 -33.37 2.75
C ILE A 303 6.91 -33.11 4.26
N ALA A 304 8.04 -32.83 4.90
CA ALA A 304 8.05 -32.46 6.32
C ALA A 304 7.16 -31.22 6.56
N GLU A 305 6.41 -31.21 7.66
CA GLU A 305 5.48 -30.10 7.95
C GLU A 305 6.19 -28.74 8.02
N GLU A 306 7.44 -28.75 8.49
CA GLU A 306 8.30 -27.56 8.55
C GLU A 306 8.74 -27.06 7.17
N ASP A 307 8.81 -27.93 6.15
CA ASP A 307 9.22 -27.62 4.79
C ASP A 307 8.05 -27.10 3.93
N LEU A 308 6.81 -27.56 4.18
CA LEU A 308 5.62 -27.25 3.39
C LEU A 308 5.42 -25.75 3.11
N PRO A 309 5.61 -24.82 4.06
CA PRO A 309 5.47 -23.40 3.79
C PRO A 309 6.54 -22.83 2.84
N HIS A 310 7.68 -23.53 2.73
CA HIS A 310 8.90 -23.03 2.10
C HIS A 310 9.26 -23.70 0.78
N ILE A 311 8.62 -24.80 0.39
CA ILE A 311 8.99 -25.58 -0.81
C ILE A 311 8.91 -24.80 -2.11
N PHE A 312 8.15 -23.69 -2.15
CA PHE A 312 8.04 -22.77 -3.27
C PHE A 312 8.94 -21.53 -3.13
N ASP A 313 9.73 -21.44 -2.06
CA ASP A 313 10.69 -20.34 -1.89
C ASP A 313 11.91 -20.60 -2.80
N ARG A 314 12.48 -19.54 -3.36
CA ARG A 314 13.63 -19.65 -4.26
C ARG A 314 14.85 -20.19 -3.52
N PHE A 315 15.52 -21.19 -4.10
CA PHE A 315 16.68 -21.91 -3.52
C PHE A 315 16.39 -22.67 -2.23
N TYR A 316 15.10 -22.87 -1.92
CA TYR A 316 14.78 -23.76 -0.82
C TYR A 316 15.01 -25.20 -1.23
N MET A 317 15.88 -25.88 -0.50
CA MET A 317 16.19 -27.29 -0.70
C MET A 317 15.86 -28.04 0.59
N GLY A 318 14.86 -28.90 0.56
CA GLY A 318 14.73 -29.94 1.58
C GLY A 318 15.94 -30.90 1.55
N LYS A 319 15.91 -31.91 2.40
CA LYS A 319 17.07 -32.84 2.63
C LYS A 319 17.68 -33.49 1.38
N SER A 320 17.04 -33.38 0.21
CA SER A 320 17.49 -34.07 -1.05
C SER A 320 17.27 -33.21 -2.31
N GLY A 321 17.11 -31.88 -2.22
CA GLY A 321 16.83 -31.00 -3.36
C GLY A 321 17.99 -30.88 -4.35
N LYS A 322 17.71 -30.59 -5.66
CA LYS A 322 18.75 -30.38 -6.70
C LYS A 322 19.19 -28.91 -6.81
N SER A 323 18.26 -27.98 -7.07
CA SER A 323 18.56 -26.56 -7.30
C SER A 323 17.73 -25.61 -6.42
N GLY A 324 16.60 -26.07 -5.89
CA GLY A 324 15.67 -25.24 -5.14
C GLY A 324 14.99 -24.12 -5.98
N ILE A 325 15.16 -24.14 -7.30
CA ILE A 325 14.62 -23.12 -8.22
C ILE A 325 13.36 -23.63 -8.91
N GLY A 326 13.28 -24.92 -9.22
CA GLY A 326 12.25 -25.48 -10.06
C GLY A 326 10.82 -25.28 -9.54
N LEU A 327 10.55 -25.56 -8.25
CA LEU A 327 9.22 -25.33 -7.68
C LEU A 327 8.87 -23.86 -7.55
N ALA A 328 9.86 -23.00 -7.27
CA ALA A 328 9.67 -21.55 -7.28
C ALA A 328 9.29 -21.06 -8.70
N LEU A 329 10.00 -21.51 -9.73
CA LEU A 329 9.67 -21.21 -11.12
C LEU A 329 8.28 -21.73 -11.50
N THR A 330 7.93 -22.94 -11.06
CA THR A 330 6.59 -23.52 -11.26
C THR A 330 5.51 -22.62 -10.68
N LYS A 331 5.66 -22.16 -9.43
CA LYS A 331 4.71 -21.24 -8.80
C LYS A 331 4.56 -19.95 -9.58
N GLU A 332 5.65 -19.36 -10.06
CA GLU A 332 5.62 -18.13 -10.86
C GLU A 332 4.93 -18.37 -12.21
N ILE A 333 5.21 -19.49 -12.90
CA ILE A 333 4.52 -19.84 -14.14
C ILE A 333 3.01 -19.96 -13.92
N ILE A 334 2.57 -20.66 -12.89
CA ILE A 334 1.15 -20.82 -12.57
C ILE A 334 0.52 -19.47 -12.21
N HIS A 335 1.23 -18.63 -11.46
CA HIS A 335 0.75 -17.31 -11.06
C HIS A 335 0.54 -16.36 -12.27
N VAL A 336 1.45 -16.32 -13.24
CA VAL A 336 1.28 -15.49 -14.44
C VAL A 336 0.12 -15.99 -15.32
N HIS A 337 -0.24 -17.28 -15.23
CA HIS A 337 -1.44 -17.85 -15.83
C HIS A 337 -2.72 -17.60 -15.01
N LYS A 338 -2.64 -16.78 -13.94
CA LYS A 338 -3.75 -16.50 -13.00
C LYS A 338 -4.29 -17.75 -12.31
N GLY A 339 -3.48 -18.80 -12.22
CA GLY A 339 -3.75 -20.02 -11.51
C GLY A 339 -3.24 -19.99 -10.06
N THR A 340 -3.47 -21.09 -9.37
CA THR A 340 -2.92 -21.35 -8.02
C THR A 340 -2.26 -22.70 -7.97
N ILE A 341 -1.23 -22.82 -7.14
CA ILE A 341 -0.58 -24.10 -6.84
C ILE A 341 -0.50 -24.27 -5.33
N HIS A 342 -0.82 -25.45 -4.86
CA HIS A 342 -0.71 -25.88 -3.47
C HIS A 342 0.01 -27.21 -3.36
N ALA A 343 0.69 -27.41 -2.25
CA ALA A 343 1.27 -28.71 -1.91
C ALA A 343 0.88 -29.09 -0.49
N TYR A 344 0.58 -30.37 -0.29
CA TYR A 344 0.21 -30.93 0.99
C TYR A 344 0.49 -32.44 1.01
N ASN A 345 0.48 -33.03 2.19
CA ASN A 345 0.60 -34.47 2.32
C ASN A 345 -0.78 -35.12 2.17
N GLY A 346 -0.88 -36.09 1.26
CA GLY A 346 -2.05 -36.97 1.08
C GLY A 346 -2.04 -38.18 2.02
N ASP A 347 -2.95 -39.14 1.73
CA ASP A 347 -2.99 -40.44 2.46
C ASP A 347 -1.70 -41.22 2.22
N SER A 348 -1.05 -41.04 1.09
CA SER A 348 0.24 -41.64 0.73
C SER A 348 1.07 -40.63 -0.03
N GLY A 349 2.16 -40.13 0.57
CA GLY A 349 3.11 -39.22 -0.09
C GLY A 349 2.65 -37.78 -0.25
N ALA A 350 3.38 -37.04 -1.07
CA ALA A 350 3.09 -35.60 -1.35
C ALA A 350 2.10 -35.41 -2.50
N VAL A 351 1.32 -34.36 -2.40
CA VAL A 351 0.34 -33.95 -3.42
C VAL A 351 0.65 -32.52 -3.84
N PHE A 352 0.80 -32.30 -5.15
CA PHE A 352 0.84 -31.00 -5.77
C PHE A 352 -0.45 -30.77 -6.56
N GLU A 353 -1.16 -29.69 -6.28
CA GLU A 353 -2.44 -29.37 -6.89
C GLU A 353 -2.37 -28.03 -7.59
N ILE A 354 -2.54 -28.02 -8.90
CA ILE A 354 -2.59 -26.84 -9.74
C ILE A 354 -4.04 -26.59 -10.15
N THR A 355 -4.49 -25.34 -10.01
CA THR A 355 -5.79 -24.90 -10.50
C THR A 355 -5.60 -23.77 -11.52
N LEU A 356 -6.16 -23.92 -12.71
CA LEU A 356 -6.15 -22.92 -13.78
C LEU A 356 -7.59 -22.53 -14.12
N LEU A 357 -7.79 -21.24 -14.44
CA LEU A 357 -9.11 -20.75 -14.89
C LEU A 357 -9.33 -21.13 -16.35
N MET A 358 -10.48 -21.71 -16.64
CA MET A 358 -10.93 -21.89 -18.03
C MET A 358 -11.41 -20.55 -18.58
N GLY A 359 -10.85 -20.13 -19.71
CA GLY A 359 -11.31 -18.94 -20.44
C GLY A 359 -12.80 -19.08 -20.80
N ARG A 360 -13.51 -17.95 -20.77
CA ARG A 360 -14.90 -17.88 -21.26
C ARG A 360 -14.92 -17.91 -22.77
#